data_30080acf3823a8f972910ab9d910a2d3
#
_entry.id   30080acf3823a8f972910ab9d910a2d3
#
_cell.length_a   1.000
_cell.length_b   1.000
_cell.length_c   1.000
_cell.angle_alpha   90.00
_cell.angle_beta   90.00
_cell.angle_gamma   90.00
#
_symmetry.space_group_name_H-M   'P 1'
#
loop_
_entity.id
_entity.type
_entity.pdbx_description
1 polymer ?
#
loop_
_entity_poly.entity_id
_entity_poly.type
_entity_poly.pdbx_seq_one_letter_code
_entity_poly.pdbx_strand_id
1 'polypeptide(L)'
;MDAMRLIGVSRRALARGAGVAEMMTEVWQAQALAQAIGSRLAVSGPPELRGEALGLTELAGRGCGVLGTPDLDPGTLRAAQLTELDDARQTLLGLGGLLGEVGIALVGMASAAADEGVYWQCMEAIDAADESRDRVLEMLRKLAAREEVRDG
;
A
#
# COMPACT_ATOMS: atom_id res chain seq x y z
N MET A 1 2.66 2.10 16.42
CA MET A 1 3.15 3.24 15.60
C MET A 1 2.00 3.81 14.79
N ASP A 2 2.03 5.09 14.54
CA ASP A 2 1.04 5.72 13.66
C ASP A 2 1.29 5.38 12.18
N ALA A 3 0.25 5.58 11.36
CA ALA A 3 0.29 5.24 9.95
C ALA A 3 1.38 5.99 9.18
N MET A 4 1.54 7.29 9.42
CA MET A 4 2.52 8.09 8.67
C MET A 4 3.95 7.64 8.96
N ARG A 5 4.26 7.24 10.19
CA ARG A 5 5.57 6.71 10.54
C ARG A 5 5.85 5.38 9.85
N LEU A 6 4.85 4.50 9.83
CA LEU A 6 4.98 3.19 9.15
C LEU A 6 5.14 3.34 7.65
N ILE A 7 4.39 4.26 7.04
CA ILE A 7 4.55 4.60 5.62
C ILE A 7 5.97 5.10 5.35
N GLY A 8 6.46 6.01 6.19
CA GLY A 8 7.82 6.53 6.06
C GLY A 8 8.90 5.46 6.19
N VAL A 9 8.75 4.55 7.15
CA VAL A 9 9.66 3.41 7.32
C VAL A 9 9.65 2.53 6.07
N SER A 10 8.46 2.24 5.53
CA SER A 10 8.30 1.43 4.32
C SER A 10 8.96 2.08 3.11
N ARG A 11 8.78 3.40 2.93
CA ARG A 11 9.40 4.12 1.80
C ARG A 11 10.92 4.09 1.89
N ARG A 12 11.48 4.29 3.07
CA ARG A 12 12.93 4.22 3.27
C ARG A 12 13.48 2.82 3.04
N ALA A 13 12.76 1.81 3.53
CA ALA A 13 13.18 0.41 3.33
C ALA A 13 13.16 0.03 1.85
N LEU A 14 12.13 0.46 1.12
CA LEU A 14 12.01 0.22 -0.31
C LEU A 14 13.18 0.89 -1.07
N ALA A 15 13.55 2.11 -0.68
CA ALA A 15 14.66 2.84 -1.31
C ALA A 15 16.02 2.16 -1.07
N ARG A 16 16.16 1.41 0.03
CA ARG A 16 17.41 0.70 0.36
C ARG A 16 17.46 -0.72 -0.17
N GLY A 17 16.35 -1.26 -0.68
CA GLY A 17 16.28 -2.64 -1.14
C GLY A 17 17.31 -2.92 -2.24
N ALA A 18 18.10 -3.97 -2.07
CA ALA A 18 19.24 -4.26 -2.93
C ALA A 18 19.06 -5.49 -3.83
N GLY A 19 18.19 -6.43 -3.49
CA GLY A 19 17.99 -7.65 -4.25
C GLY A 19 16.52 -7.93 -4.48
N VAL A 20 16.22 -8.85 -5.40
CA VAL A 20 14.85 -9.20 -5.76
C VAL A 20 14.06 -9.68 -4.53
N ALA A 21 14.63 -10.60 -3.75
CA ALA A 21 13.95 -11.15 -2.57
C ALA A 21 13.62 -10.06 -1.55
N GLU A 22 14.59 -9.18 -1.26
CA GLU A 22 14.40 -8.07 -0.33
C GLU A 22 13.35 -7.08 -0.83
N MET A 23 13.41 -6.72 -2.11
CA MET A 23 12.45 -5.82 -2.73
C MET A 23 11.04 -6.41 -2.73
N MET A 24 10.89 -7.70 -3.04
CA MET A 24 9.59 -8.36 -3.00
C MET A 24 9.01 -8.39 -1.59
N THR A 25 9.84 -8.57 -0.57
CA THR A 25 9.44 -8.49 0.83
C THR A 25 8.90 -7.09 1.15
N GLU A 26 9.58 -6.04 0.68
CA GLU A 26 9.14 -4.67 0.92
C GLU A 26 7.84 -4.34 0.17
N VAL A 27 7.67 -4.87 -1.03
CA VAL A 27 6.40 -4.73 -1.77
C VAL A 27 5.27 -5.42 -1.01
N TRP A 28 5.49 -6.62 -0.50
CA TRP A 28 4.52 -7.34 0.32
C TRP A 28 4.16 -6.53 1.58
N GLN A 29 5.16 -6.00 2.29
CA GLN A 29 4.96 -5.17 3.47
C GLN A 29 4.10 -3.94 3.16
N ALA A 30 4.33 -3.30 2.01
CA ALA A 30 3.56 -2.13 1.60
C ALA A 30 2.08 -2.49 1.35
N GLN A 31 1.81 -3.60 0.69
CA GLN A 31 0.44 -4.05 0.46
C GLN A 31 -0.24 -4.49 1.76
N ALA A 32 0.48 -5.17 2.65
CA ALA A 32 -0.05 -5.53 3.96
C ALA A 32 -0.40 -4.30 4.80
N LEU A 33 0.43 -3.26 4.73
CA LEU A 33 0.16 -1.99 5.42
C LEU A 33 -1.07 -1.30 4.80
N ALA A 34 -1.19 -1.29 3.47
CA ALA A 34 -2.36 -0.74 2.79
C ALA A 34 -3.64 -1.47 3.23
N GLN A 35 -3.59 -2.78 3.35
CA GLN A 35 -4.70 -3.60 3.85
C GLN A 35 -5.10 -3.19 5.26
N ALA A 36 -4.12 -3.04 6.15
CA ALA A 36 -4.37 -2.65 7.55
C ALA A 36 -4.95 -1.23 7.65
N ILE A 37 -4.44 -0.29 6.86
CA ILE A 37 -4.95 1.08 6.81
C ILE A 37 -6.39 1.08 6.29
N GLY A 38 -6.67 0.33 5.22
CA GLY A 38 -8.02 0.20 4.68
C GLY A 38 -9.01 -0.32 5.72
N SER A 39 -8.62 -1.36 6.46
CA SER A 39 -9.45 -1.93 7.52
C SER A 39 -9.75 -0.91 8.63
N ARG A 40 -8.74 -0.15 9.03
CA ARG A 40 -8.91 0.90 10.06
C ARG A 40 -9.81 2.03 9.57
N LEU A 41 -9.64 2.47 8.34
CA LEU A 41 -10.49 3.51 7.75
C LEU A 41 -11.93 3.04 7.63
N ALA A 42 -12.18 1.78 7.33
CA ALA A 42 -13.51 1.23 7.24
C ALA A 42 -14.24 1.26 8.59
N VAL A 43 -13.52 1.08 9.69
CA VAL A 43 -14.09 1.04 11.04
C VAL A 43 -14.20 2.42 11.66
N SER A 44 -13.15 3.23 11.57
CA SER A 44 -13.03 4.49 12.32
C SER A 44 -12.83 5.73 11.45
N GLY A 45 -12.75 5.60 10.14
CA GLY A 45 -12.60 6.73 9.23
C GLY A 45 -13.93 7.42 8.91
N PRO A 46 -13.88 8.44 8.02
CA PRO A 46 -15.09 9.11 7.57
C PRO A 46 -16.07 8.12 6.95
N PRO A 47 -17.37 8.20 7.30
CA PRO A 47 -18.38 7.26 6.77
C PRO A 47 -18.44 7.19 5.25
N GLU A 48 -18.15 8.30 4.57
CA GLU A 48 -18.15 8.39 3.11
C GLU A 48 -17.09 7.49 2.47
N LEU A 49 -16.04 7.13 3.20
CA LEU A 49 -14.96 6.31 2.70
C LEU A 49 -15.11 4.83 2.98
N ARG A 50 -16.12 4.43 3.75
CA ARG A 50 -16.24 3.05 4.23
C ARG A 50 -16.21 2.01 3.10
N GLY A 51 -17.00 2.22 2.06
CA GLY A 51 -17.06 1.30 0.92
C GLY A 51 -15.74 1.20 0.19
N GLU A 52 -15.10 2.35 -0.07
CA GLU A 52 -13.81 2.39 -0.73
C GLU A 52 -12.70 1.78 0.14
N ALA A 53 -12.77 2.00 1.45
CA ALA A 53 -11.80 1.44 2.40
C ALA A 53 -11.88 -0.09 2.44
N LEU A 54 -13.08 -0.65 2.43
CA LEU A 54 -13.26 -2.10 2.32
C LEU A 54 -12.72 -2.64 1.00
N GLY A 55 -12.93 -1.91 -0.09
CA GLY A 55 -12.36 -2.26 -1.40
C GLY A 55 -10.84 -2.24 -1.39
N LEU A 56 -10.24 -1.26 -0.74
CA LEU A 56 -8.77 -1.20 -0.59
C LEU A 56 -8.26 -2.42 0.17
N THR A 57 -8.92 -2.80 1.26
CA THR A 57 -8.54 -3.97 2.05
C THR A 57 -8.52 -5.24 1.18
N GLU A 58 -9.52 -5.43 0.35
CA GLU A 58 -9.59 -6.58 -0.56
C GLU A 58 -8.50 -6.55 -1.62
N LEU A 59 -8.31 -5.41 -2.27
CA LEU A 59 -7.30 -5.25 -3.33
C LEU A 59 -5.89 -5.45 -2.79
N ALA A 60 -5.58 -4.85 -1.66
CA ALA A 60 -4.27 -4.96 -1.03
C ALA A 60 -4.01 -6.40 -0.55
N GLY A 61 -5.03 -7.07 -0.04
CA GLY A 61 -4.94 -8.48 0.33
C GLY A 61 -4.61 -9.38 -0.87
N ARG A 62 -5.24 -9.13 -2.02
CA ARG A 62 -4.90 -9.83 -3.26
C ARG A 62 -3.48 -9.51 -3.72
N GLY A 63 -3.05 -8.27 -3.54
CA GLY A 63 -1.67 -7.86 -3.85
C GLY A 63 -0.64 -8.63 -3.03
N CYS A 64 -0.92 -8.90 -1.76
CA CYS A 64 -0.09 -9.76 -0.92
C CYS A 64 -0.08 -11.19 -1.47
N GLY A 65 -1.24 -11.69 -1.89
CA GLY A 65 -1.38 -13.05 -2.41
C GLY A 65 -0.54 -13.32 -3.66
N VAL A 66 -0.39 -12.33 -4.53
CA VAL A 66 0.44 -12.42 -5.74
C VAL A 66 1.90 -12.72 -5.41
N LEU A 67 2.39 -12.15 -4.31
CA LEU A 67 3.79 -12.24 -3.91
C LEU A 67 4.09 -13.50 -3.08
N GLY A 68 3.08 -14.08 -2.45
CA GLY A 68 3.25 -15.10 -1.43
C GLY A 68 3.76 -14.49 -0.13
N THR A 69 3.49 -15.14 0.98
CA THR A 69 3.87 -14.64 2.30
C THR A 69 5.38 -14.75 2.49
N PRO A 70 6.09 -13.65 2.76
CA PRO A 70 7.52 -13.72 3.03
C PRO A 70 7.79 -14.33 4.41
N ASP A 71 9.01 -14.85 4.58
CA ASP A 71 9.47 -15.34 5.86
C ASP A 71 9.95 -14.14 6.69
N LEU A 72 9.05 -13.64 7.54
CA LEU A 72 9.31 -12.47 8.39
C LEU A 72 9.09 -12.81 9.85
N ASP A 73 9.95 -12.28 10.71
CA ASP A 73 9.69 -12.27 12.14
C ASP A 73 8.45 -11.42 12.45
N PRO A 74 7.57 -11.88 13.35
CA PRO A 74 6.35 -11.11 13.67
C PRO A 74 6.62 -9.66 14.08
N GLY A 75 7.75 -9.40 14.74
CA GLY A 75 8.13 -8.05 15.17
C GLY A 75 8.52 -7.10 14.03
N THR A 76 8.78 -7.62 12.82
CA THR A 76 9.13 -6.81 11.66
C THR A 76 7.95 -6.56 10.73
N LEU A 77 6.78 -7.16 11.01
CA LEU A 77 5.57 -6.98 10.24
C LEU A 77 4.95 -5.60 10.55
N ARG A 78 5.12 -4.65 9.64
CA ARG A 78 4.70 -3.26 9.87
C ARG A 78 3.20 -3.10 10.02
N ALA A 79 2.42 -3.86 9.26
CA ALA A 79 0.96 -3.83 9.39
C ALA A 79 0.50 -4.15 10.82
N ALA A 80 1.19 -5.05 11.51
CA ALA A 80 0.87 -5.43 12.89
C ALA A 80 1.26 -4.32 13.91
N GLN A 81 2.11 -3.39 13.52
CA GLN A 81 2.53 -2.28 14.38
C GLN A 81 1.60 -1.07 14.29
N LEU A 82 0.63 -1.10 13.38
CA LEU A 82 -0.33 -0.02 13.22
C LEU A 82 -1.26 0.05 14.43
N THR A 83 -1.21 1.15 15.17
CA THR A 83 -2.05 1.36 16.35
C THR A 83 -3.03 2.52 16.16
N GLU A 84 -2.66 3.52 15.37
CA GLU A 84 -3.51 4.69 15.15
C GLU A 84 -3.32 5.23 13.73
N LEU A 85 -4.37 5.85 13.22
CA LEU A 85 -4.32 6.58 11.97
C LEU A 85 -4.06 8.05 12.27
N ASP A 86 -3.33 8.69 11.39
CA ASP A 86 -3.23 10.14 11.35
C ASP A 86 -4.50 10.69 10.69
N ASP A 87 -4.52 11.96 10.34
CA ASP A 87 -5.56 12.52 9.51
C ASP A 87 -5.75 11.66 8.25
N ALA A 88 -7.00 11.36 7.92
CA ALA A 88 -7.31 10.46 6.80
C ALA A 88 -6.70 10.93 5.48
N ARG A 89 -6.78 12.22 5.19
CA ARG A 89 -6.22 12.78 3.96
C ARG A 89 -4.70 12.60 3.90
N GLN A 90 -3.99 12.93 4.97
CA GLN A 90 -2.53 12.79 5.02
C GLN A 90 -2.11 11.33 4.91
N THR A 91 -2.81 10.44 5.60
CA THR A 91 -2.54 9.00 5.53
C THR A 91 -2.69 8.50 4.10
N LEU A 92 -3.78 8.87 3.42
CA LEU A 92 -4.03 8.44 2.05
C LEU A 92 -3.03 9.03 1.06
N LEU A 93 -2.64 10.30 1.24
CA LEU A 93 -1.60 10.90 0.40
C LEU A 93 -0.27 10.14 0.55
N GLY A 94 0.12 9.85 1.78
CA GLY A 94 1.34 9.09 2.04
C GLY A 94 1.28 7.69 1.48
N LEU A 95 0.16 7.00 1.66
CA LEU A 95 -0.03 5.65 1.14
C LEU A 95 -0.01 5.62 -0.38
N GLY A 96 -0.66 6.58 -1.03
CA GLY A 96 -0.62 6.72 -2.49
C GLY A 96 0.80 6.91 -3.00
N GLY A 97 1.60 7.72 -2.30
CA GLY A 97 3.01 7.91 -2.61
C GLY A 97 3.82 6.62 -2.47
N LEU A 98 3.60 5.87 -1.40
CA LEU A 98 4.27 4.58 -1.19
C LEU A 98 3.92 3.59 -2.31
N LEU A 99 2.64 3.44 -2.64
CA LEU A 99 2.20 2.53 -3.69
C LEU A 99 2.74 2.94 -5.06
N GLY A 100 2.86 4.24 -5.33
CA GLY A 100 3.49 4.73 -6.54
C GLY A 100 4.97 4.35 -6.61
N GLU A 101 5.70 4.46 -5.51
CA GLU A 101 7.11 4.06 -5.44
C GLU A 101 7.26 2.53 -5.58
N VAL A 102 6.32 1.77 -5.04
CA VAL A 102 6.27 0.32 -5.23
C VAL A 102 6.17 -0.02 -6.72
N GLY A 103 5.28 0.65 -7.44
CA GLY A 103 5.13 0.46 -8.88
C GLY A 103 6.41 0.75 -9.65
N ILE A 104 7.09 1.86 -9.34
CA ILE A 104 8.36 2.23 -9.96
C ILE A 104 9.44 1.17 -9.69
N ALA A 105 9.54 0.72 -8.45
CA ALA A 105 10.51 -0.30 -8.08
C ALA A 105 10.27 -1.61 -8.83
N LEU A 106 9.00 -2.03 -8.94
CA LEU A 106 8.63 -3.25 -9.66
C LEU A 106 8.92 -3.16 -11.16
N VAL A 107 8.71 -2.00 -11.77
CA VAL A 107 9.08 -1.78 -13.18
C VAL A 107 10.58 -1.95 -13.37
N GLY A 108 11.39 -1.39 -12.46
CA GLY A 108 12.83 -1.56 -12.48
C GLY A 108 13.26 -3.02 -12.37
N MET A 109 12.61 -3.77 -11.48
CA MET A 109 12.89 -5.19 -11.30
C MET A 109 12.48 -6.01 -12.52
N ALA A 110 11.33 -5.71 -13.12
CA ALA A 110 10.86 -6.38 -14.35
C ALA A 110 11.83 -6.13 -15.50
N SER A 111 12.32 -4.90 -15.64
CA SER A 111 13.26 -4.54 -16.70
C SER A 111 14.61 -5.24 -16.56
N ALA A 112 15.04 -5.54 -15.34
CA ALA A 112 16.31 -6.19 -15.04
C ALA A 112 16.20 -7.71 -14.90
N ALA A 113 14.98 -8.27 -14.94
CA ALA A 113 14.76 -9.68 -14.66
C ALA A 113 15.35 -10.57 -15.77
N ALA A 114 16.21 -11.50 -15.36
CA ALA A 114 16.76 -12.52 -16.25
C ALA A 114 15.87 -13.78 -16.28
N ASP A 115 15.07 -13.97 -15.25
CA ASP A 115 14.17 -15.09 -15.06
C ASP A 115 12.75 -14.68 -15.46
N GLU A 116 12.15 -15.45 -16.38
CA GLU A 116 10.80 -15.17 -16.87
C GLU A 116 9.75 -15.23 -15.74
N GLY A 117 9.92 -16.13 -14.78
CA GLY A 117 9.03 -16.23 -13.64
C GLY A 117 9.04 -14.96 -12.79
N VAL A 118 10.21 -14.39 -12.55
CA VAL A 118 10.35 -13.12 -11.84
C VAL A 118 9.72 -11.98 -12.63
N TYR A 119 9.93 -11.95 -13.94
CA TYR A 119 9.31 -10.94 -14.81
C TYR A 119 7.78 -10.94 -14.68
N TRP A 120 7.15 -12.10 -14.84
CA TRP A 120 5.69 -12.19 -14.76
C TRP A 120 5.16 -11.90 -13.37
N GLN A 121 5.89 -12.31 -12.32
CA GLN A 121 5.52 -11.96 -10.95
C GLN A 121 5.55 -10.44 -10.75
N CYS A 122 6.56 -9.76 -11.28
CA CYS A 122 6.63 -8.30 -11.23
C CYS A 122 5.45 -7.66 -11.96
N MET A 123 5.07 -8.19 -13.12
CA MET A 123 3.94 -7.64 -13.89
C MET A 123 2.62 -7.78 -13.13
N GLU A 124 2.38 -8.93 -12.50
CA GLU A 124 1.20 -9.13 -11.66
C GLU A 124 1.20 -8.21 -10.45
N ALA A 125 2.38 -8.04 -9.83
CA ALA A 125 2.52 -7.16 -8.68
C ALA A 125 2.33 -5.69 -9.05
N ILE A 126 2.77 -5.26 -10.23
CA ILE A 126 2.53 -3.92 -10.75
C ILE A 126 1.02 -3.66 -10.88
N ASP A 127 0.30 -4.60 -11.50
CA ASP A 127 -1.15 -4.47 -11.67
C ASP A 127 -1.85 -4.36 -10.31
N ALA A 128 -1.45 -5.17 -9.34
CA ALA A 128 -2.02 -5.14 -8.00
C ALA A 128 -1.72 -3.80 -7.28
N ALA A 129 -0.50 -3.29 -7.41
CA ALA A 129 -0.13 -2.00 -6.81
C ALA A 129 -0.92 -0.85 -7.45
N ASP A 130 -1.10 -0.89 -8.77
CA ASP A 130 -1.88 0.12 -9.49
C ASP A 130 -3.35 0.11 -9.05
N GLU A 131 -3.94 -1.07 -8.89
CA GLU A 131 -5.32 -1.19 -8.41
C GLU A 131 -5.48 -0.64 -6.99
N SER A 132 -4.56 -0.96 -6.08
CA SER A 132 -4.57 -0.43 -4.72
C SER A 132 -4.42 1.09 -4.74
N ARG A 133 -3.49 1.61 -5.54
CA ARG A 133 -3.25 3.04 -5.67
C ARG A 133 -4.47 3.77 -6.22
N ASP A 134 -5.10 3.22 -7.26
CA ASP A 134 -6.31 3.81 -7.85
C ASP A 134 -7.42 3.92 -6.82
N ARG A 135 -7.55 2.93 -5.95
CA ARG A 135 -8.53 2.99 -4.87
C ARG A 135 -8.22 4.11 -3.88
N VAL A 136 -6.94 4.27 -3.52
CA VAL A 136 -6.49 5.37 -2.65
C VAL A 136 -6.83 6.73 -3.28
N LEU A 137 -6.57 6.88 -4.58
CA LEU A 137 -6.87 8.12 -5.31
C LEU A 137 -8.38 8.41 -5.33
N GLU A 138 -9.21 7.38 -5.48
CA GLU A 138 -10.67 7.52 -5.42
C GLU A 138 -11.12 7.99 -4.04
N MET A 139 -10.53 7.45 -2.97
CA MET A 139 -10.82 7.88 -1.62
C MET A 139 -10.44 9.35 -1.41
N LEU A 140 -9.30 9.78 -1.95
CA LEU A 140 -8.88 11.18 -1.89
C LEU A 140 -9.86 12.10 -2.65
N ARG A 141 -10.37 11.67 -3.79
CA ARG A 141 -11.38 12.41 -4.54
C ARG A 141 -12.66 12.58 -3.73
N LYS A 142 -13.10 11.53 -3.04
CA LYS A 142 -14.28 11.59 -2.18
C LYS A 142 -14.10 12.54 -1.00
N LEU A 143 -12.90 12.55 -0.40
CA LEU A 143 -12.60 13.50 0.67
C LEU A 143 -12.62 14.94 0.16
N ALA A 144 -12.07 15.22 -1.01
CA ALA A 144 -12.06 16.55 -1.61
C ALA A 144 -13.49 17.03 -1.90
N ALA A 145 -14.35 16.15 -2.44
CA ALA A 145 -15.75 16.47 -2.71
C ALA A 145 -16.51 16.77 -1.42
N ARG A 146 -16.25 16.01 -0.35
CA ARG A 146 -16.85 16.24 0.98
C ARG A 146 -16.45 17.60 1.54
N GLU A 147 -15.17 17.97 1.43
CA GLU A 147 -14.66 19.26 1.90
C GLU A 147 -15.30 20.43 1.12
N GLU A 148 -15.46 20.30 -0.20
CA GLU A 148 -16.13 21.29 -1.02
C GLU A 148 -17.58 21.50 -0.59
N VAL A 149 -18.31 20.44 -0.30
CA VAL A 149 -19.70 20.52 0.16
C VAL A 149 -19.78 21.21 1.53
N ARG A 150 -18.82 20.96 2.43
CA ARG A 150 -18.78 21.57 3.76
C ARG A 150 -18.43 23.05 3.70
N ASP A 151 -17.57 23.43 2.76
CA ASP A 151 -17.12 24.83 2.59
C ASP A 151 -18.07 25.65 1.74
N GLY A 152 -18.92 24.97 0.99
CA GLY A 152 -19.98 25.61 0.19
C GLY A 152 -21.25 25.79 1.01
#